data_8fc4a7e44282ffb193db1f30b5760fbe
#
_entry.id   8fc4a7e44282ffb193db1f30b5760fbe
#
_cell.length_a   1.000
_cell.length_b   1.000
_cell.length_c   1.000
_cell.angle_alpha   90.00
_cell.angle_beta   90.00
_cell.angle_gamma   90.00
#
_symmetry.space_group_name_H-M   'P 1'
#
loop_
_entity.id
_entity.type
_entity.pdbx_description
1 polymer ?
#
loop_
_entity_poly.entity_id
_entity_poly.type
_entity_poly.pdbx_seq_one_letter_code
_entity_poly.pdbx_strand_id
1 'polypeptide(L)'
;MHNLVLFDVDGTLTESRRPIKTKMLKALRALARHAEIGFLTGSGLEYIKEQLWPALNDPIIKKNCHLLPCNGTEYLITEGDEEIIFNQLSKENMEECLTPEKMHILMRLLCELQDDIAHQYEIPLTGNFINNRF
;
A
#
# COMPACT_ATOMS: atom_id res chain seq x y z
N MET A 1 8.24 -6.21 -24.95
CA MET A 1 8.05 -6.81 -23.61
C MET A 1 8.03 -5.63 -22.63
N HIS A 2 6.91 -5.41 -21.96
CA HIS A 2 6.84 -4.40 -20.89
C HIS A 2 7.37 -5.05 -19.61
N ASN A 3 8.37 -4.45 -19.00
CA ASN A 3 8.92 -4.91 -17.74
C ASN A 3 8.29 -4.06 -16.63
N LEU A 4 7.61 -4.69 -15.69
CA LEU A 4 7.10 -4.04 -14.48
C LEU A 4 7.97 -4.42 -13.29
N VAL A 5 8.42 -3.44 -12.52
CA VAL A 5 9.15 -3.66 -11.28
C VAL A 5 8.30 -3.15 -10.11
N LEU A 6 7.91 -4.06 -9.23
CA LEU A 6 7.14 -3.75 -8.02
C LEU A 6 8.08 -3.53 -6.84
N PHE A 7 7.83 -2.49 -6.08
CA PHE A 7 8.55 -2.15 -4.86
C PHE A 7 7.61 -2.10 -3.67
N ASP A 8 8.03 -2.72 -2.59
CA ASP A 8 7.53 -2.37 -1.26
C ASP A 8 8.01 -0.96 -0.87
N VAL A 9 7.24 -0.26 -0.05
CA VAL A 9 7.49 1.14 0.28
C VAL A 9 8.23 1.28 1.61
N ASP A 10 7.61 0.88 2.71
CA ASP A 10 8.15 1.10 4.05
C ASP A 10 9.34 0.17 4.36
N GLY A 11 10.51 0.75 4.65
CA GLY A 11 11.73 -0.01 4.89
C GLY A 11 12.47 -0.44 3.61
N THR A 12 11.87 -0.24 2.43
CA THR A 12 12.47 -0.56 1.12
C THR A 12 12.83 0.70 0.35
N LEU A 13 11.85 1.49 -0.05
CA LEU A 13 12.07 2.76 -0.77
C LEU A 13 12.22 3.95 0.16
N THR A 14 11.54 3.89 1.28
CA THR A 14 11.54 4.93 2.32
C THR A 14 11.88 4.33 3.67
N GLU A 15 12.36 5.15 4.59
CA GLU A 15 12.24 4.83 6.01
C GLU A 15 10.74 4.78 6.36
N SER A 16 10.38 3.88 7.28
CA SER A 16 8.97 3.71 7.64
C SER A 16 8.29 5.05 7.94
N ARG A 17 7.20 5.32 7.24
CA ARG A 17 6.40 6.54 7.34
C ARG A 17 7.19 7.85 7.14
N ARG A 18 8.22 7.81 6.30
CA ARG A 18 9.01 8.99 5.93
C ARG A 18 8.92 9.24 4.42
N PRO A 19 9.01 10.51 3.99
CA PRO A 19 9.09 10.83 2.57
C PRO A 19 10.30 10.22 1.88
N ILE A 20 10.15 9.90 0.60
CA ILE A 20 11.22 9.37 -0.24
C ILE A 20 12.38 10.35 -0.33
N LYS A 21 13.60 9.83 -0.15
CA LYS A 21 14.83 10.63 -0.24
C LYS A 21 15.23 10.88 -1.69
N THR A 22 15.85 12.03 -1.95
CA THR A 22 16.30 12.45 -3.29
C THR A 22 17.18 11.42 -3.99
N LYS A 23 18.03 10.69 -3.24
CA LYS A 23 18.88 9.63 -3.83
C LYS A 23 18.03 8.48 -4.40
N MET A 24 17.01 8.06 -3.66
CA MET A 24 16.09 7.00 -4.10
C MET A 24 15.24 7.46 -5.28
N LEU A 25 14.71 8.68 -5.22
CA LEU A 25 13.97 9.29 -6.33
C LEU A 25 14.79 9.28 -7.64
N LYS A 26 16.08 9.64 -7.58
CA LYS A 26 16.96 9.60 -8.75
C LYS A 26 17.14 8.19 -9.31
N ALA A 27 17.23 7.17 -8.44
CA ALA A 27 17.34 5.78 -8.86
C ALA A 27 16.05 5.29 -9.52
N LEU A 28 14.89 5.58 -8.92
CA LEU A 28 13.58 5.26 -9.51
C LEU A 28 13.40 5.93 -10.88
N ARG A 29 13.77 7.21 -10.99
CA ARG A 29 13.70 7.95 -12.25
C ARG A 29 14.58 7.33 -13.35
N ALA A 30 15.76 6.83 -13.00
CA ALA A 30 16.61 6.12 -13.95
C ALA A 30 15.97 4.81 -14.40
N LEU A 31 15.41 4.04 -13.47
CA LEU A 31 14.72 2.77 -13.76
C LEU A 31 13.45 2.98 -14.60
N ALA A 32 12.67 4.02 -14.33
CA ALA A 32 11.43 4.34 -15.04
C ALA A 32 11.60 4.62 -16.54
N ARG A 33 12.82 4.82 -16.99
CA ARG A 33 13.15 4.92 -18.43
C ARG A 33 13.19 3.57 -19.13
N HIS A 34 13.25 2.48 -18.38
CA HIS A 34 13.46 1.13 -18.90
C HIS A 34 12.38 0.14 -18.48
N ALA A 35 11.60 0.49 -17.46
CA ALA A 35 10.54 -0.36 -16.89
C ALA A 35 9.42 0.49 -16.32
N GLU A 36 8.22 -0.07 -16.29
CA GLU A 36 7.11 0.48 -15.49
C GLU A 36 7.40 0.24 -14.01
N ILE A 37 6.95 1.17 -13.16
CA ILE A 37 7.18 1.10 -11.71
C ILE A 37 5.86 0.90 -11.02
N GLY A 38 5.83 -0.04 -10.07
CA GLY A 38 4.71 -0.25 -9.18
C GLY A 38 5.12 -0.13 -7.71
N PHE A 39 4.22 0.42 -6.91
CA PHE A 39 4.37 0.55 -5.47
C PHE A 39 3.31 -0.31 -4.79
N LEU A 40 3.77 -1.32 -4.05
CA LEU A 40 2.94 -2.22 -3.26
C LEU A 40 3.17 -1.95 -1.78
N THR A 41 2.13 -1.72 -1.01
CA THR A 41 2.25 -1.48 0.44
C THR A 41 1.01 -1.91 1.19
N GLY A 42 1.17 -2.26 2.47
CA GLY A 42 0.06 -2.48 3.40
C GLY A 42 -0.69 -1.20 3.78
N SER A 43 -0.12 -0.03 3.48
CA SER A 43 -0.74 1.27 3.78
C SER A 43 -1.76 1.67 2.72
N GLY A 44 -2.73 2.51 3.10
CA GLY A 44 -3.70 3.06 2.17
C GLY A 44 -3.11 4.11 1.22
N LEU A 45 -3.88 4.49 0.21
CA LEU A 45 -3.47 5.41 -0.86
C LEU A 45 -2.96 6.76 -0.34
N GLU A 46 -3.56 7.30 0.71
CA GLU A 46 -3.15 8.60 1.27
C GLU A 46 -1.71 8.56 1.82
N TYR A 47 -1.30 7.45 2.44
CA TYR A 47 0.09 7.26 2.88
C TYR A 47 1.07 7.14 1.71
N ILE A 48 0.67 6.45 0.63
CA ILE A 48 1.48 6.40 -0.60
C ILE A 48 1.69 7.82 -1.14
N LYS A 49 0.63 8.62 -1.21
CA LYS A 49 0.72 10.01 -1.66
C LYS A 49 1.65 10.83 -0.78
N GLU A 50 1.53 10.71 0.54
CA GLU A 50 2.36 11.45 1.48
C GLU A 50 3.84 11.08 1.35
N GLN A 51 4.17 9.79 1.29
CA GLN A 51 5.54 9.31 1.27
C GLN A 51 6.21 9.45 -0.11
N LEU A 52 5.47 9.20 -1.18
CA LEU A 52 6.00 9.11 -2.54
C LEU A 52 5.60 10.29 -3.43
N TRP A 53 5.01 11.36 -2.89
CA TRP A 53 4.61 12.52 -3.68
C TRP A 53 5.66 13.02 -4.67
N PRO A 54 6.96 13.14 -4.29
CA PRO A 54 8.00 13.54 -5.24
C PRO A 54 8.20 12.55 -6.40
N ALA A 55 7.94 11.26 -6.18
CA ALA A 55 8.02 10.24 -7.24
C ALA A 55 6.77 10.27 -8.13
N LEU A 56 5.59 10.38 -7.52
CA LEU A 56 4.32 10.46 -8.23
C LEU A 56 4.21 11.73 -9.09
N ASN A 57 4.89 12.81 -8.70
CA ASN A 57 4.96 14.07 -9.45
C ASN A 57 6.10 14.12 -10.47
N ASP A 58 6.98 13.12 -10.48
CA ASP A 58 8.08 13.08 -11.45
C ASP A 58 7.53 12.72 -12.85
N PRO A 59 7.76 13.53 -13.89
CA PRO A 59 7.14 13.32 -15.20
C PRO A 59 7.54 12.02 -15.90
N ILE A 60 8.64 11.39 -15.50
CA ILE A 60 9.08 10.12 -16.06
C ILE A 60 8.43 8.95 -15.30
N ILE A 61 8.38 9.03 -13.97
CA ILE A 61 7.81 7.98 -13.14
C ILE A 61 6.28 7.93 -13.28
N LYS A 62 5.61 9.09 -13.21
CA LYS A 62 4.14 9.16 -13.23
C LYS A 62 3.51 8.63 -14.52
N LYS A 63 4.25 8.59 -15.63
CA LYS A 63 3.70 8.22 -16.93
C LYS A 63 3.12 6.82 -16.98
N ASN A 64 3.75 5.88 -16.26
CA ASN A 64 3.33 4.47 -16.18
C ASN A 64 3.59 3.96 -14.76
N CYS A 65 2.90 4.53 -13.78
CA CYS A 65 3.07 4.17 -12.38
C CYS A 65 1.85 3.38 -11.88
N HIS A 66 2.12 2.25 -11.27
CA HIS A 66 1.13 1.35 -10.71
C HIS A 66 1.12 1.49 -9.19
N LEU A 67 -0.06 1.64 -8.61
CA LEU A 67 -0.23 1.74 -7.17
C LEU A 67 -1.10 0.59 -6.67
N LEU A 68 -0.58 -0.14 -5.70
CA LEU A 68 -1.25 -1.28 -5.06
C LEU A 68 -1.28 -1.06 -3.54
N PRO A 69 -2.12 -0.13 -3.06
CA PRO A 69 -2.33 0.08 -1.64
C PRO A 69 -3.04 -1.11 -0.98
N CYS A 70 -3.05 -1.12 0.35
CA CYS A 70 -3.77 -2.12 1.15
C CYS A 70 -3.41 -3.57 0.75
N ASN A 71 -2.11 -3.86 0.57
CA ASN A 71 -1.60 -5.16 0.10
C ASN A 71 -2.13 -5.59 -1.27
N GLY A 72 -2.45 -4.62 -2.14
CA GLY A 72 -2.95 -4.88 -3.48
C GLY A 72 -4.45 -5.15 -3.58
N THR A 73 -5.23 -4.90 -2.51
CA THR A 73 -6.69 -4.96 -2.57
C THR A 73 -7.29 -3.85 -3.43
N GLU A 74 -6.53 -2.78 -3.62
CA GLU A 74 -6.83 -1.74 -4.60
C GLU A 74 -5.73 -1.70 -5.65
N TYR A 75 -6.11 -1.45 -6.89
CA TYR A 75 -5.17 -1.25 -7.98
C TYR A 75 -5.50 0.04 -8.73
N LEU A 76 -4.54 0.95 -8.75
CA LEU A 76 -4.67 2.22 -9.44
C LEU A 76 -3.47 2.42 -10.38
N ILE A 77 -3.71 3.17 -11.45
CA ILE A 77 -2.67 3.68 -12.33
C ILE A 77 -2.70 5.20 -12.33
N THR A 78 -1.55 5.80 -12.56
CA THR A 78 -1.47 7.23 -12.81
C THR A 78 -1.77 7.48 -14.27
N GLU A 79 -2.63 8.46 -14.56
CA GLU A 79 -2.96 8.92 -15.90
C GLU A 79 -2.71 10.42 -16.04
N GLY A 80 -2.37 10.83 -17.24
CA GLY A 80 -2.19 12.24 -17.58
C GLY A 80 -0.76 12.77 -17.41
N ASP A 81 -0.43 13.74 -18.26
CA ASP A 81 0.89 14.37 -18.28
C ASP A 81 0.97 15.59 -17.35
N GLU A 82 -0.13 16.32 -17.14
CA GLU A 82 -0.15 17.57 -16.37
C GLU A 82 -0.65 17.37 -14.93
N GLU A 83 -1.74 16.65 -14.74
CA GLU A 83 -2.28 16.34 -13.42
C GLU A 83 -2.14 14.85 -13.10
N ILE A 84 -1.93 14.53 -11.82
CA ILE A 84 -1.92 13.14 -11.37
C ILE A 84 -3.37 12.71 -11.18
N ILE A 85 -3.88 11.98 -12.15
CA ILE A 85 -5.18 11.32 -12.08
C ILE A 85 -4.93 9.86 -11.68
N PHE A 86 -5.59 9.42 -10.62
CA PHE A 86 -5.56 8.03 -10.20
C PHE A 86 -6.78 7.32 -10.75
N ASN A 87 -6.57 6.45 -11.73
CA ASN A 87 -7.63 5.60 -12.24
C ASN A 87 -7.66 4.30 -11.47
N GLN A 88 -8.71 4.10 -10.71
CA GLN A 88 -8.91 2.86 -9.94
C GLN A 88 -9.38 1.75 -10.87
N LEU A 89 -8.55 0.73 -11.05
CA LEU A 89 -8.84 -0.43 -11.91
C LEU A 89 -9.57 -1.56 -11.17
N SER A 90 -9.25 -1.74 -9.89
CA SER A 90 -9.95 -2.70 -9.04
C SER A 90 -9.93 -2.27 -7.58
N LYS A 91 -10.92 -2.72 -6.85
CA LYS A 91 -11.01 -2.58 -5.40
C LYS A 91 -11.70 -3.80 -4.84
N GLU A 92 -10.99 -4.51 -3.97
CA GLU A 92 -11.53 -5.62 -3.20
C GLU A 92 -11.81 -5.15 -1.77
N ASN A 93 -13.03 -5.35 -1.31
CA ASN A 93 -13.44 -4.99 0.04
C ASN A 93 -13.82 -6.26 0.81
N MET A 94 -13.18 -6.47 1.95
CA MET A 94 -13.44 -7.64 2.79
C MET A 94 -14.91 -7.69 3.26
N GLU A 95 -15.55 -6.54 3.48
CA GLU A 95 -16.97 -6.47 3.85
C GLU A 95 -17.89 -6.93 2.70
N GLU A 96 -17.47 -6.76 1.44
CA GLU A 96 -18.19 -7.22 0.26
C GLU A 96 -17.93 -8.70 -0.04
N CYS A 97 -16.73 -9.19 0.29
CA CYS A 97 -16.33 -10.59 0.09
C CYS A 97 -16.83 -11.52 1.19
N LEU A 98 -17.07 -11.00 2.39
CA LEU A 98 -17.54 -11.76 3.55
C LEU A 98 -18.95 -11.33 3.94
N THR A 99 -19.80 -12.30 4.22
CA THR A 99 -21.11 -11.97 4.84
C THR A 99 -20.88 -11.37 6.23
N PRO A 100 -21.83 -10.57 6.77
CA PRO A 100 -21.72 -10.02 8.13
C PRO A 100 -21.46 -11.09 9.20
N GLU A 101 -22.04 -12.28 9.06
CA GLU A 101 -21.83 -13.41 9.99
C GLU A 101 -20.38 -13.91 9.93
N LYS A 102 -19.82 -14.07 8.73
CA LYS A 102 -18.42 -14.50 8.55
C LYS A 102 -17.46 -13.45 9.05
N MET A 103 -17.75 -12.17 8.82
CA MET A 103 -16.96 -11.07 9.37
C MET A 103 -16.98 -11.10 10.90
N HIS A 104 -18.13 -11.29 11.52
CA HIS A 104 -18.24 -11.40 12.98
C HIS A 104 -17.44 -12.59 13.53
N ILE A 105 -17.51 -13.75 12.87
CA ILE A 105 -16.71 -14.93 13.24
C ILE A 105 -15.20 -14.62 13.14
N LEU A 106 -14.77 -14.01 12.03
CA LEU A 106 -13.37 -13.64 11.82
C LEU A 106 -12.86 -12.71 12.94
N MET A 107 -13.61 -11.66 13.24
CA MET A 107 -13.24 -10.71 14.29
C MET A 107 -13.15 -11.37 15.67
N ARG A 108 -14.08 -12.26 15.99
CA ARG A 108 -14.03 -13.03 17.24
C ARG A 108 -12.78 -13.92 17.32
N LEU A 109 -12.48 -14.66 16.24
CA LEU A 109 -11.31 -15.53 16.20
C LEU A 109 -10.01 -14.74 16.33
N LEU A 110 -9.91 -13.55 15.74
CA LEU A 110 -8.76 -12.69 15.89
C LEU A 110 -8.59 -12.20 17.34
N CYS A 111 -9.68 -11.86 18.01
CA CYS A 111 -9.64 -11.48 19.43
C CYS A 111 -9.22 -12.66 20.34
N GLU A 112 -9.79 -13.83 20.12
CA GLU A 112 -9.42 -15.06 20.85
C GLU A 112 -7.94 -15.39 20.65
N LEU A 113 -7.44 -15.35 19.41
CA LEU A 113 -6.03 -15.58 19.11
C LEU A 113 -5.10 -14.54 19.79
N GLN A 114 -5.50 -13.29 19.82
CA GLN A 114 -4.73 -12.24 20.49
C GLN A 114 -4.64 -12.49 21.99
N ASP A 115 -5.75 -12.89 22.62
CA ASP A 115 -5.81 -13.22 24.05
C ASP A 115 -4.95 -14.44 24.37
N ASP A 116 -5.02 -15.50 23.56
CA ASP A 116 -4.19 -16.68 23.70
C ASP A 116 -2.69 -16.37 23.62
N ILE A 117 -2.29 -15.56 22.64
CA ILE A 117 -0.89 -15.11 22.48
C ILE A 117 -0.45 -14.30 23.69
N ALA A 118 -1.27 -13.36 24.15
CA ALA A 118 -0.95 -12.54 25.31
C ALA A 118 -0.74 -13.37 26.57
N HIS A 119 -1.59 -14.37 26.79
CA HIS A 119 -1.44 -15.33 27.91
C HIS A 119 -0.21 -16.22 27.76
N GLN A 120 0.02 -16.78 26.57
CA GLN A 120 1.12 -17.69 26.33
C GLN A 120 2.50 -17.03 26.52
N TYR A 121 2.62 -15.78 26.15
CA TYR A 121 3.90 -15.06 26.17
C TYR A 121 3.98 -14.00 27.27
N GLU A 122 2.99 -13.94 28.15
CA GLU A 122 2.91 -12.98 29.26
C GLU A 122 3.11 -11.51 28.80
N ILE A 123 2.63 -11.18 27.59
CA ILE A 123 2.69 -9.83 27.05
C ILE A 123 1.35 -9.10 27.25
N PRO A 124 1.37 -7.81 27.58
CA PRO A 124 0.12 -7.06 27.67
C PRO A 124 -0.56 -7.01 26.29
N LEU A 125 -1.90 -7.12 26.30
CA LEU A 125 -2.70 -6.88 25.11
C LEU A 125 -2.49 -5.43 24.65
N THR A 126 -1.60 -5.24 23.69
CA THR A 126 -1.31 -3.94 23.12
C THR A 126 -1.81 -3.94 21.67
N GLY A 127 -2.92 -3.31 21.44
CA GLY A 127 -3.41 -3.12 20.08
C GLY A 127 -4.92 -3.02 20.07
N ASN A 128 -5.40 -2.01 19.44
CA ASN A 128 -6.79 -1.91 19.03
C ASN A 128 -6.89 -2.57 17.66
N PHE A 129 -7.84 -3.50 17.49
CA PHE A 129 -8.31 -3.80 16.15
C PHE A 129 -8.98 -2.52 15.62
N ILE A 130 -8.20 -1.73 14.93
CA ILE A 130 -8.74 -0.61 14.18
C ILE A 130 -9.30 -1.23 12.92
N ASN A 131 -10.63 -1.29 12.83
CA ASN A 131 -11.29 -1.52 11.56
C ASN A 131 -11.03 -0.26 10.71
N ASN A 132 -9.89 -0.26 10.04
CA ASN A 132 -9.68 0.70 8.97
C ASN A 132 -10.66 0.27 7.87
N ARG A 133 -11.77 0.96 7.77
CA ARG A 133 -12.64 0.89 6.60
C ARG A 133 -11.80 1.37 5.42
N PHE A 134 -11.32 0.41 4.67
CA PHE A 134 -10.66 0.66 3.40
C PHE A 134 -11.70 0.85 2.31
#